data_082e6e6a0a8d88e726bcdecb032f57bb
#
_entry.id   082e6e6a0a8d88e726bcdecb032f57bb
#
_cell.length_a   1.000
_cell.length_b   1.000
_cell.length_c   1.000
_cell.angle_alpha   90.00
_cell.angle_beta   90.00
_cell.angle_gamma   90.00
#
_symmetry.space_group_name_H-M   'P 1'
#
loop_
_entity.id
_entity.type
_entity.pdbx_description
1 polymer ?
#
loop_
_entity_poly.entity_id
_entity_poly.type
_entity_poly.pdbx_seq_one_letter_code
_entity_poly.pdbx_strand_id
1 'polypeptide(L)'
;MGIGGLYPRGQWPRQADGKTPISTYDAYIAPLAKKVKAAGSTIYTSMKVTEIERDPSGRVTGVKAVDVKGAPHIFSGKNVILAAGGYGANLQMVKKYNNISVIATSNQPGTTGEVLEAAVKAGAALEGMQWIQIHPHGNPKNGELESAIAGRPQDTPYVNKLGLRFVDETGRRDEISHGILEQPGQVVYSIFDQETINQKKVRDDLIQIALSHGYAYKADTLEDLAKAAGIDEKGFAQTMKAYNAAAAAQDTKGLSVPKILIGMPVTKAPFYAVPLTTTIHHTMGGLRINEKTQVLDDKGNPIPGLFAAGEITGGIHGGNRLGRNALTDLLVFGHIAGLEVTAHQN
;
A
#
# COMPACT_ATOMS: atom_id res chain seq x y z
N MET A 1 -9.56 -2.63 15.33
CA MET A 1 -8.31 -3.34 14.99
C MET A 1 -8.13 -3.26 13.49
N GLY A 2 -6.93 -3.07 12.99
CA GLY A 2 -6.66 -3.17 11.54
C GLY A 2 -6.66 -4.64 11.11
N ILE A 3 -6.97 -4.90 9.84
CA ILE A 3 -6.95 -6.24 9.24
C ILE A 3 -5.60 -6.91 9.53
N GLY A 4 -5.60 -8.08 10.15
CA GLY A 4 -4.40 -8.90 10.41
C GLY A 4 -3.62 -8.60 11.69
N GLY A 5 -4.08 -7.76 12.60
CA GLY A 5 -3.39 -7.46 13.86
C GLY A 5 -4.15 -7.94 15.10
N LEU A 6 -3.54 -8.81 15.90
CA LEU A 6 -4.09 -9.25 17.20
C LEU A 6 -4.08 -8.13 18.25
N TYR A 7 -3.15 -7.17 18.12
CA TYR A 7 -2.97 -6.06 19.06
C TYR A 7 -2.88 -4.72 18.33
N PRO A 8 -3.32 -3.59 18.94
CA PRO A 8 -3.24 -2.26 18.35
C PRO A 8 -1.77 -1.77 18.35
N ARG A 9 -1.03 -2.06 17.28
CA ARG A 9 0.38 -1.66 17.10
C ARG A 9 0.58 -0.52 16.12
N GLY A 10 -0.46 -0.16 15.36
CA GLY A 10 -0.36 0.91 14.38
C GLY A 10 -0.63 2.28 15.00
N GLN A 11 0.17 3.29 14.61
CA GLN A 11 0.06 4.67 15.07
C GLN A 11 -0.48 5.57 13.94
N TRP A 12 -1.32 6.55 14.30
CA TRP A 12 -1.76 7.62 13.39
C TRP A 12 -1.35 8.95 13.96
N PRO A 13 -0.83 9.88 13.12
CA PRO A 13 -0.61 11.23 13.57
C PRO A 13 -1.96 11.89 13.94
N ARG A 14 -1.95 12.63 15.04
CA ARG A 14 -3.11 13.38 15.53
C ARG A 14 -2.70 14.79 15.86
N GLN A 15 -3.68 15.70 15.87
CA GLN A 15 -3.49 17.05 16.41
C GLN A 15 -3.20 17.00 17.91
N ALA A 16 -2.83 18.13 18.50
CA ALA A 16 -2.49 18.25 19.92
C ALA A 16 -3.63 17.81 20.86
N ASP A 17 -4.88 17.80 20.39
CA ASP A 17 -6.04 17.30 21.12
C ASP A 17 -6.05 15.77 21.31
N GLY A 18 -5.12 15.05 20.67
CA GLY A 18 -4.99 13.59 20.69
C GLY A 18 -6.14 12.84 20.00
N LYS A 19 -7.12 13.53 19.42
CA LYS A 19 -8.35 12.96 18.85
C LYS A 19 -8.46 13.19 17.34
N THR A 20 -8.21 14.41 16.89
CA THR A 20 -8.37 14.80 15.48
C THR A 20 -7.25 14.21 14.64
N PRO A 21 -7.55 13.40 13.58
CA PRO A 21 -6.54 12.93 12.66
C PRO A 21 -5.89 14.09 11.90
N ILE A 22 -4.59 13.98 11.65
CA ILE A 22 -3.83 14.89 10.80
C ILE A 22 -3.23 14.11 9.63
N SER A 23 -3.14 14.71 8.45
CA SER A 23 -2.54 14.04 7.32
C SER A 23 -1.06 13.74 7.58
N THR A 24 -0.52 12.68 6.98
CA THR A 24 0.92 12.35 7.06
C THR A 24 1.77 13.47 6.48
N TYR A 25 1.28 14.14 5.44
CA TYR A 25 1.95 15.31 4.87
C TYR A 25 2.11 16.44 5.89
N ASP A 26 1.03 16.85 6.53
CA ASP A 26 1.04 17.94 7.51
C ASP A 26 1.77 17.58 8.81
N ALA A 27 1.71 16.28 9.20
CA ALA A 27 2.36 15.81 10.41
C ALA A 27 3.89 15.70 10.26
N TYR A 28 4.38 15.29 9.09
CA TYR A 28 5.81 14.94 8.91
C TYR A 28 6.44 15.68 7.74
N ILE A 29 5.87 15.62 6.53
CA ILE A 29 6.56 16.08 5.32
C ILE A 29 6.75 17.61 5.32
N ALA A 30 5.66 18.35 5.54
CA ALA A 30 5.72 19.82 5.52
C ALA A 30 6.64 20.40 6.61
N PRO A 31 6.57 19.97 7.89
CA PRO A 31 7.49 20.42 8.93
C PRO A 31 8.95 20.07 8.65
N LEU A 32 9.23 18.84 8.16
CA LEU A 32 10.59 18.41 7.83
C LEU A 32 11.15 19.22 6.66
N ALA A 33 10.38 19.41 5.58
CA ALA A 33 10.79 20.21 4.43
C ALA A 33 11.09 21.67 4.84
N LYS A 34 10.30 22.25 5.75
CA LYS A 34 10.56 23.58 6.31
C LYS A 34 11.89 23.62 7.07
N LYS A 35 12.16 22.61 7.90
CA LYS A 35 13.42 22.51 8.67
C LYS A 35 14.63 22.34 7.75
N VAL A 36 14.55 21.49 6.73
CA VAL A 36 15.61 21.28 5.74
C VAL A 36 15.97 22.59 5.05
N LYS A 37 14.98 23.34 4.59
CA LYS A 37 15.19 24.66 3.96
C LYS A 37 15.78 25.69 4.94
N ALA A 38 15.28 25.71 6.18
CA ALA A 38 15.79 26.63 7.21
C ALA A 38 17.24 26.33 7.62
N ALA A 39 17.69 25.07 7.46
CA ALA A 39 19.08 24.66 7.66
C ALA A 39 19.99 24.99 6.47
N GLY A 40 19.50 25.68 5.44
CA GLY A 40 20.29 26.06 4.26
C GLY A 40 20.44 24.93 3.21
N SER A 41 19.76 23.82 3.38
CA SER A 41 19.81 22.73 2.40
C SER A 41 18.88 22.99 1.21
N THR A 42 19.31 22.57 0.02
CA THR A 42 18.51 22.72 -1.21
C THR A 42 17.70 21.47 -1.48
N ILE A 43 16.43 21.66 -1.88
CA ILE A 43 15.56 20.59 -2.37
C ILE A 43 15.41 20.79 -3.89
N TYR A 44 15.94 19.87 -4.66
CA TYR A 44 15.74 19.79 -6.10
C TYR A 44 14.55 18.89 -6.40
N THR A 45 13.59 19.38 -7.17
CA THR A 45 12.43 18.62 -7.66
C THR A 45 12.57 18.35 -9.14
N SER A 46 11.80 17.40 -9.67
CA SER A 46 11.81 17.05 -11.09
C SER A 46 13.20 16.63 -11.60
N MET A 47 13.94 15.94 -10.72
CA MET A 47 15.27 15.37 -11.00
C MET A 47 15.18 13.85 -10.88
N LYS A 48 15.51 13.15 -11.95
CA LYS A 48 15.56 11.70 -11.99
C LYS A 48 17.00 11.22 -11.81
N VAL A 49 17.30 10.55 -10.69
CA VAL A 49 18.61 9.93 -10.47
C VAL A 49 18.77 8.75 -11.41
N THR A 50 19.86 8.67 -12.13
CA THR A 50 20.14 7.65 -13.14
C THR A 50 21.34 6.77 -12.81
N GLU A 51 22.29 7.28 -12.00
CA GLU A 51 23.52 6.56 -11.66
C GLU A 51 24.02 6.97 -10.27
N ILE A 52 24.66 6.04 -9.57
CA ILE A 52 25.42 6.31 -8.34
C ILE A 52 26.89 6.30 -8.71
N GLU A 53 27.60 7.42 -8.48
CA GLU A 53 29.01 7.55 -8.83
C GLU A 53 29.93 6.99 -7.76
N ARG A 54 30.99 6.30 -8.20
CA ARG A 54 32.04 5.78 -7.34
C ARG A 54 33.41 6.20 -7.85
N ASP A 55 34.32 6.45 -6.95
CA ASP A 55 35.72 6.67 -7.25
C ASP A 55 36.45 5.33 -7.49
N PRO A 56 37.73 5.36 -7.93
CA PRO A 56 38.53 4.14 -8.14
C PRO A 56 38.75 3.30 -6.86
N SER A 57 38.60 3.86 -5.66
CA SER A 57 38.65 3.11 -4.41
C SER A 57 37.36 2.33 -4.11
N GLY A 58 36.30 2.61 -4.90
CA GLY A 58 34.99 2.04 -4.71
C GLY A 58 34.08 2.83 -3.78
N ARG A 59 34.52 3.97 -3.28
CA ARG A 59 33.70 4.88 -2.45
C ARG A 59 32.66 5.61 -3.30
N VAL A 60 31.43 5.72 -2.80
CA VAL A 60 30.40 6.55 -3.42
C VAL A 60 30.74 8.03 -3.19
N THR A 61 30.70 8.81 -4.28
CA THR A 61 31.08 10.22 -4.33
C THR A 61 29.96 11.13 -4.81
N GLY A 62 28.81 10.57 -5.20
CA GLY A 62 27.67 11.36 -5.66
C GLY A 62 26.68 10.58 -6.49
N VAL A 63 25.82 11.32 -7.19
CA VAL A 63 24.82 10.77 -8.10
C VAL A 63 24.75 11.60 -9.38
N LYS A 64 24.43 10.96 -10.52
CA LYS A 64 23.99 11.62 -11.74
C LYS A 64 22.46 11.64 -11.78
N ALA A 65 21.93 12.72 -12.28
CA ALA A 65 20.50 12.88 -12.49
C ALA A 65 20.22 13.60 -13.81
N VAL A 66 19.00 13.48 -14.30
CA VAL A 66 18.50 14.26 -15.44
C VAL A 66 17.27 15.04 -15.01
N ASP A 67 17.14 16.26 -15.53
CA ASP A 67 15.94 17.07 -15.34
C ASP A 67 14.82 16.69 -16.32
N VAL A 68 13.69 17.39 -16.25
CA VAL A 68 12.53 17.15 -17.14
C VAL A 68 12.82 17.43 -18.61
N LYS A 69 13.91 18.16 -18.92
CA LYS A 69 14.36 18.45 -20.30
C LYS A 69 15.39 17.45 -20.79
N GLY A 70 15.79 16.50 -19.93
CA GLY A 70 16.83 15.51 -20.21
C GLY A 70 18.25 16.06 -20.03
N ALA A 71 18.43 17.26 -19.47
CA ALA A 71 19.76 17.80 -19.21
C ALA A 71 20.42 17.06 -18.03
N PRO A 72 21.71 16.68 -18.15
CA PRO A 72 22.42 15.95 -17.12
C PRO A 72 22.87 16.90 -15.99
N HIS A 73 22.79 16.40 -14.76
CA HIS A 73 23.26 17.05 -13.55
C HIS A 73 24.08 16.07 -12.72
N ILE A 74 25.13 16.56 -12.07
CA ILE A 74 25.96 15.79 -11.14
C ILE A 74 25.85 16.45 -9.77
N PHE A 75 25.53 15.64 -8.77
CA PHE A 75 25.50 16.03 -7.37
C PHE A 75 26.59 15.29 -6.62
N SER A 76 27.66 15.98 -6.26
CA SER A 76 28.78 15.38 -5.53
C SER A 76 28.60 15.54 -4.02
N GLY A 77 29.03 14.55 -3.26
CA GLY A 77 28.97 14.56 -1.81
C GLY A 77 29.86 13.49 -1.18
N LYS A 78 30.25 13.68 0.07
CA LYS A 78 31.04 12.70 0.83
C LYS A 78 30.25 11.42 1.12
N ASN A 79 28.93 11.53 1.25
CA ASN A 79 28.01 10.41 1.52
C ASN A 79 26.69 10.62 0.74
N VAL A 80 26.04 9.54 0.39
CA VAL A 80 24.73 9.51 -0.27
C VAL A 80 23.77 8.66 0.57
N ILE A 81 22.60 9.20 0.89
CA ILE A 81 21.49 8.45 1.51
C ILE A 81 20.44 8.19 0.45
N LEU A 82 20.13 6.91 0.19
CA LEU A 82 19.07 6.51 -0.69
C LEU A 82 17.75 6.38 0.10
N ALA A 83 16.74 7.17 -0.26
CA ALA A 83 15.41 7.15 0.36
C ALA A 83 14.31 7.25 -0.71
N ALA A 84 14.53 6.59 -1.86
CA ALA A 84 13.73 6.75 -3.08
C ALA A 84 12.46 5.89 -3.13
N GLY A 85 12.09 5.24 -2.01
CA GLY A 85 10.97 4.32 -1.97
C GLY A 85 11.26 2.96 -2.63
N GLY A 86 10.24 2.13 -2.72
CA GLY A 86 10.35 0.79 -3.29
C GLY A 86 10.16 0.75 -4.81
N TYR A 87 9.62 -0.36 -5.31
CA TYR A 87 9.35 -0.58 -6.74
C TYR A 87 7.87 -0.93 -7.03
N GLY A 88 6.97 -0.61 -6.10
CA GLY A 88 5.56 -1.03 -6.18
C GLY A 88 4.75 -0.44 -7.33
N ALA A 89 5.20 0.66 -7.98
CA ALA A 89 4.58 1.21 -9.18
C ALA A 89 5.11 0.56 -10.49
N ASN A 90 6.19 -0.23 -10.41
CA ASN A 90 6.74 -0.96 -11.55
C ASN A 90 6.22 -2.42 -11.54
N LEU A 91 5.04 -2.64 -12.13
CA LEU A 91 4.40 -3.96 -12.14
C LEU A 91 5.23 -5.04 -12.86
N GLN A 92 6.11 -4.64 -13.78
CA GLN A 92 7.04 -5.60 -14.42
C GLN A 92 8.12 -6.06 -13.44
N MET A 93 8.66 -5.15 -12.64
CA MET A 93 9.63 -5.47 -11.59
C MET A 93 8.97 -6.29 -10.47
N VAL A 94 7.73 -5.95 -10.10
CA VAL A 94 6.91 -6.76 -9.18
C VAL A 94 6.77 -8.18 -9.71
N LYS A 95 6.35 -8.36 -10.95
CA LYS A 95 6.20 -9.68 -11.57
C LYS A 95 7.53 -10.45 -11.61
N LYS A 96 8.64 -9.78 -11.93
CA LYS A 96 9.98 -10.38 -11.98
C LYS A 96 10.38 -11.00 -10.64
N TYR A 97 10.17 -10.32 -9.54
CA TYR A 97 10.66 -10.76 -8.23
C TYR A 97 9.63 -11.59 -7.44
N ASN A 98 8.34 -11.37 -7.66
CA ASN A 98 7.29 -11.95 -6.82
C ASN A 98 6.40 -12.96 -7.57
N ASN A 99 6.58 -13.13 -8.87
CA ASN A 99 5.77 -14.00 -9.72
C ASN A 99 4.24 -13.78 -9.56
N ILE A 100 3.84 -12.54 -9.31
CA ILE A 100 2.44 -12.13 -9.14
C ILE A 100 2.04 -11.19 -10.27
N SER A 101 0.84 -11.38 -10.79
CA SER A 101 0.26 -10.51 -11.81
C SER A 101 -0.96 -9.81 -11.23
N VAL A 102 -0.85 -8.50 -11.02
CA VAL A 102 -1.91 -7.63 -10.54
C VAL A 102 -2.19 -6.55 -11.58
N ILE A 103 -3.40 -6.00 -11.54
CA ILE A 103 -3.84 -4.93 -12.45
C ILE A 103 -3.66 -3.53 -11.88
N ALA A 104 -3.30 -3.43 -10.59
CA ALA A 104 -3.33 -2.16 -9.86
C ALA A 104 -2.17 -2.00 -8.88
N THR A 105 -1.82 -0.74 -8.61
CA THR A 105 -0.89 -0.34 -7.56
C THR A 105 -1.41 0.90 -6.84
N SER A 106 -1.29 0.94 -5.52
CA SER A 106 -1.60 2.12 -4.69
C SER A 106 -0.36 3.01 -4.47
N ASN A 107 0.76 2.66 -5.09
CA ASN A 107 1.98 3.44 -5.00
C ASN A 107 1.88 4.69 -5.88
N GLN A 108 2.52 5.75 -5.44
CA GLN A 108 2.66 6.94 -6.27
C GLN A 108 3.53 6.60 -7.51
N PRO A 109 3.31 7.27 -8.68
CA PRO A 109 3.91 6.86 -9.95
C PRO A 109 5.44 6.84 -10.01
N GLY A 110 6.11 7.58 -9.14
CA GLY A 110 7.58 7.63 -9.08
C GLY A 110 8.22 6.48 -8.29
N THR A 111 7.46 5.58 -7.67
CA THR A 111 7.99 4.43 -6.92
C THR A 111 8.30 3.27 -7.86
N THR A 112 9.28 3.47 -8.75
CA THR A 112 9.55 2.60 -9.91
C THR A 112 10.77 1.69 -9.74
N GLY A 113 11.53 1.84 -8.63
CA GLY A 113 12.71 1.01 -8.36
C GLY A 113 13.98 1.41 -9.14
N GLU A 114 13.98 2.52 -9.87
CA GLU A 114 15.12 2.95 -10.68
C GLU A 114 16.38 3.22 -9.86
N VAL A 115 16.22 3.84 -8.67
CA VAL A 115 17.35 4.10 -7.76
C VAL A 115 17.84 2.79 -7.12
N LEU A 116 16.94 1.82 -6.88
CA LEU A 116 17.31 0.48 -6.44
C LEU A 116 18.20 -0.20 -7.50
N GLU A 117 17.81 -0.14 -8.78
CA GLU A 117 18.60 -0.69 -9.88
C GLU A 117 19.95 0.03 -10.04
N ALA A 118 19.99 1.35 -9.85
CA ALA A 118 21.23 2.12 -9.87
C ALA A 118 22.17 1.69 -8.73
N ALA A 119 21.63 1.43 -7.54
CA ALA A 119 22.41 0.93 -6.41
C ALA A 119 22.97 -0.48 -6.66
N VAL A 120 22.18 -1.37 -7.26
CA VAL A 120 22.66 -2.71 -7.66
C VAL A 120 23.80 -2.61 -8.68
N LYS A 121 23.70 -1.73 -9.67
CA LYS A 121 24.80 -1.45 -10.61
C LYS A 121 26.04 -0.91 -9.91
N ALA A 122 25.87 -0.18 -8.82
CA ALA A 122 26.96 0.28 -7.97
C ALA A 122 27.45 -0.77 -6.96
N GLY A 123 27.02 -2.04 -7.06
CA GLY A 123 27.48 -3.17 -6.26
C GLY A 123 26.67 -3.46 -5.00
N ALA A 124 25.50 -2.83 -4.81
CA ALA A 124 24.65 -3.10 -3.66
C ALA A 124 23.95 -4.47 -3.77
N ALA A 125 23.90 -5.20 -2.64
CA ALA A 125 23.15 -6.43 -2.51
C ALA A 125 21.66 -6.17 -2.24
N LEU A 126 20.82 -7.10 -2.67
CA LEU A 126 19.38 -7.10 -2.41
C LEU A 126 19.01 -8.12 -1.35
N GLU A 127 17.94 -7.85 -0.61
CA GLU A 127 17.38 -8.76 0.39
C GLU A 127 15.85 -8.75 0.34
N GLY A 128 15.24 -9.93 0.53
CA GLY A 128 13.79 -10.07 0.68
C GLY A 128 12.96 -9.73 -0.55
N MET A 129 13.54 -9.70 -1.75
CA MET A 129 12.85 -9.28 -2.99
C MET A 129 11.62 -10.10 -3.33
N GLN A 130 11.50 -11.33 -2.82
CA GLN A 130 10.32 -12.19 -2.98
C GLN A 130 9.14 -11.75 -2.13
N TRP A 131 9.29 -10.78 -1.26
CA TRP A 131 8.25 -10.32 -0.36
C TRP A 131 7.64 -9.00 -0.82
N ILE A 132 6.33 -9.01 -1.03
CA ILE A 132 5.54 -7.84 -1.41
C ILE A 132 4.23 -7.80 -0.62
N GLN A 133 3.78 -6.63 -0.26
CA GLN A 133 2.48 -6.46 0.36
C GLN A 133 1.42 -6.16 -0.69
N ILE A 134 0.45 -7.05 -0.81
CA ILE A 134 -0.76 -6.87 -1.58
C ILE A 134 -1.91 -6.46 -0.66
N HIS A 135 -2.84 -5.66 -1.18
CA HIS A 135 -3.98 -5.14 -0.43
C HIS A 135 -5.29 -5.37 -1.20
N PRO A 136 -6.35 -5.91 -0.56
CA PRO A 136 -7.58 -6.29 -1.25
C PRO A 136 -8.51 -5.11 -1.61
N HIS A 137 -8.23 -3.90 -1.18
CA HIS A 137 -9.10 -2.74 -1.35
C HIS A 137 -8.60 -1.76 -2.42
N GLY A 138 -7.92 -2.21 -3.45
CA GLY A 138 -7.54 -1.36 -4.58
C GLY A 138 -8.74 -1.01 -5.45
N ASN A 139 -8.84 0.22 -5.92
CA ASN A 139 -9.77 0.60 -6.97
C ASN A 139 -9.30 0.02 -8.32
N PRO A 140 -10.14 -0.72 -9.06
CA PRO A 140 -9.73 -1.33 -10.33
C PRO A 140 -9.34 -0.32 -11.41
N LYS A 141 -9.76 0.94 -11.32
CA LYS A 141 -9.51 1.97 -12.33
C LYS A 141 -8.20 2.75 -12.09
N ASN A 142 -7.85 3.03 -10.82
CA ASN A 142 -6.70 3.88 -10.50
C ASN A 142 -5.74 3.28 -9.46
N GLY A 143 -6.07 2.13 -8.85
CA GLY A 143 -5.25 1.45 -7.84
C GLY A 143 -5.29 2.04 -6.44
N GLU A 144 -5.95 3.18 -6.23
CA GLU A 144 -6.07 3.81 -4.92
C GLU A 144 -6.79 2.93 -3.90
N LEU A 145 -6.50 3.15 -2.61
CA LEU A 145 -7.09 2.35 -1.54
C LEU A 145 -8.48 2.84 -1.18
N GLU A 146 -9.48 2.00 -1.40
CA GLU A 146 -10.89 2.23 -1.07
C GLU A 146 -11.28 1.74 0.34
N SER A 147 -10.31 1.55 1.23
CA SER A 147 -10.56 1.00 2.57
C SER A 147 -11.56 1.80 3.41
N ALA A 148 -11.74 3.09 3.12
CA ALA A 148 -12.68 3.96 3.82
C ALA A 148 -14.14 3.75 3.38
N ILE A 149 -14.36 3.18 2.18
CA ILE A 149 -15.67 2.92 1.57
C ILE A 149 -15.94 1.44 1.30
N ALA A 150 -14.94 0.58 1.45
CA ALA A 150 -15.12 -0.87 1.35
C ALA A 150 -15.92 -1.48 2.52
N GLY A 151 -16.21 -0.68 3.54
CA GLY A 151 -16.91 -1.12 4.74
C GLY A 151 -16.05 -1.95 5.71
N ARG A 152 -16.70 -2.42 6.77
CA ARG A 152 -16.03 -3.32 7.73
C ARG A 152 -16.18 -4.76 7.27
N PRO A 153 -15.11 -5.56 7.28
CA PRO A 153 -15.14 -6.94 6.78
C PRO A 153 -16.27 -7.81 7.36
N GLN A 154 -16.62 -7.64 8.63
CA GLN A 154 -17.71 -8.39 9.25
C GLN A 154 -19.11 -8.00 8.74
N ASP A 155 -19.29 -6.77 8.26
CA ASP A 155 -20.58 -6.19 7.88
C ASP A 155 -20.82 -6.21 6.35
N THR A 156 -19.78 -6.49 5.56
CA THR A 156 -19.83 -6.39 4.10
C THR A 156 -19.38 -7.70 3.44
N PRO A 157 -20.27 -8.41 2.72
CA PRO A 157 -19.86 -9.55 1.90
C PRO A 157 -19.11 -9.06 0.65
N TYR A 158 -18.08 -9.81 0.23
CA TYR A 158 -17.42 -9.62 -1.05
C TYR A 158 -17.96 -10.65 -2.05
N VAL A 159 -18.43 -10.16 -3.19
CA VAL A 159 -18.93 -11.01 -4.27
C VAL A 159 -18.12 -10.77 -5.55
N ASN A 160 -17.91 -11.82 -6.33
CA ASN A 160 -17.31 -11.75 -7.65
C ASN A 160 -18.35 -11.39 -8.72
N LYS A 161 -17.94 -11.34 -9.99
CA LYS A 161 -18.86 -11.08 -11.12
C LYS A 161 -19.95 -12.14 -11.32
N LEU A 162 -19.76 -13.34 -10.79
CA LEU A 162 -20.79 -14.39 -10.79
C LEU A 162 -21.76 -14.27 -9.61
N GLY A 163 -21.65 -13.21 -8.81
CA GLY A 163 -22.47 -12.96 -7.63
C GLY A 163 -22.15 -13.88 -6.45
N LEU A 164 -21.02 -14.56 -6.45
CA LEU A 164 -20.66 -15.55 -5.44
C LEU A 164 -19.63 -14.99 -4.45
N ARG A 165 -19.81 -15.29 -3.14
CA ARG A 165 -18.75 -15.12 -2.15
C ARG A 165 -17.66 -16.17 -2.36
N PHE A 166 -16.41 -15.80 -2.16
CA PHE A 166 -15.23 -16.61 -2.48
C PHE A 166 -14.21 -16.68 -1.35
N VAL A 167 -14.34 -15.83 -0.32
CA VAL A 167 -13.37 -15.71 0.78
C VAL A 167 -14.07 -15.35 2.09
N ASP A 168 -13.42 -15.60 3.23
CA ASP A 168 -13.77 -14.96 4.50
C ASP A 168 -13.20 -13.55 4.50
N GLU A 169 -14.04 -12.54 4.41
CA GLU A 169 -13.68 -11.13 4.37
C GLU A 169 -13.02 -10.64 5.67
N THR A 170 -13.15 -11.42 6.76
CA THR A 170 -12.53 -11.14 8.06
C THR A 170 -11.15 -11.77 8.21
N GLY A 171 -10.71 -12.53 7.23
CA GLY A 171 -9.41 -13.19 7.17
C GLY A 171 -8.23 -12.25 7.02
N ARG A 172 -7.07 -12.82 6.76
CA ARG A 172 -5.84 -12.05 6.54
C ARG A 172 -5.89 -11.33 5.19
N ARG A 173 -5.28 -10.16 5.15
CA ARG A 173 -5.25 -9.29 3.97
C ARG A 173 -4.66 -9.96 2.73
N ASP A 174 -3.57 -10.69 2.92
CA ASP A 174 -2.92 -11.48 1.86
C ASP A 174 -3.80 -12.61 1.35
N GLU A 175 -4.49 -13.35 2.22
CA GLU A 175 -5.44 -14.40 1.84
C GLU A 175 -6.60 -13.85 1.01
N ILE A 176 -7.20 -12.75 1.46
CA ILE A 176 -8.27 -12.07 0.71
C ILE A 176 -7.75 -11.60 -0.65
N SER A 177 -6.55 -11.00 -0.68
CA SER A 177 -5.94 -10.51 -1.92
C SER A 177 -5.67 -11.64 -2.91
N HIS A 178 -5.15 -12.78 -2.47
CA HIS A 178 -4.97 -13.95 -3.33
C HIS A 178 -6.32 -14.49 -3.82
N GLY A 179 -7.34 -14.57 -2.95
CA GLY A 179 -8.68 -14.94 -3.37
C GLY A 179 -9.25 -14.02 -4.46
N ILE A 180 -8.99 -12.72 -4.41
CA ILE A 180 -9.41 -11.77 -5.47
C ILE A 180 -8.68 -12.05 -6.80
N LEU A 181 -7.38 -12.36 -6.75
CA LEU A 181 -6.59 -12.65 -7.96
C LEU A 181 -7.11 -13.87 -8.74
N GLU A 182 -7.77 -14.80 -8.05
CA GLU A 182 -8.39 -16.00 -8.65
C GLU A 182 -9.77 -15.71 -9.26
N GLN A 183 -10.37 -14.53 -9.00
CA GLN A 183 -11.70 -14.22 -9.51
C GLN A 183 -11.67 -13.70 -10.95
N PRO A 184 -12.77 -13.86 -11.70
CA PRO A 184 -12.88 -13.37 -13.08
C PRO A 184 -12.58 -11.88 -13.20
N GLY A 185 -11.53 -11.55 -13.96
CA GLY A 185 -11.05 -10.18 -14.18
C GLY A 185 -10.40 -9.53 -12.96
N GLN A 186 -10.12 -10.31 -11.89
CA GLN A 186 -9.53 -9.82 -10.63
C GLN A 186 -10.30 -8.64 -10.01
N VAL A 187 -11.61 -8.58 -10.24
CA VAL A 187 -12.51 -7.56 -9.68
C VAL A 187 -13.62 -8.23 -8.91
N VAL A 188 -13.85 -7.72 -7.70
CA VAL A 188 -14.91 -8.15 -6.79
C VAL A 188 -15.64 -6.92 -6.26
N TYR A 189 -16.75 -7.10 -5.58
CA TYR A 189 -17.58 -6.00 -5.08
C TYR A 189 -17.82 -6.17 -3.59
N SER A 190 -17.54 -5.14 -2.81
CA SER A 190 -18.01 -5.02 -1.44
C SER A 190 -19.44 -4.52 -1.45
N ILE A 191 -20.35 -5.25 -0.81
CA ILE A 191 -21.79 -4.97 -0.81
C ILE A 191 -22.22 -4.49 0.56
N PHE A 192 -22.95 -3.38 0.62
CA PHE A 192 -23.52 -2.85 1.86
C PHE A 192 -24.78 -2.00 1.56
N ASP A 193 -25.41 -1.52 2.62
CA ASP A 193 -26.64 -0.76 2.55
C ASP A 193 -26.55 0.58 3.29
N GLN A 194 -27.64 1.35 3.28
CA GLN A 194 -27.72 2.66 3.92
C GLN A 194 -27.50 2.57 5.44
N GLU A 195 -27.91 1.46 6.07
CA GLU A 195 -27.71 1.28 7.51
C GLU A 195 -26.22 1.17 7.87
N THR A 196 -25.42 0.57 7.00
CA THR A 196 -23.96 0.51 7.15
C THR A 196 -23.33 1.92 7.15
N ILE A 197 -23.86 2.83 6.33
CA ILE A 197 -23.43 4.24 6.30
C ILE A 197 -23.91 4.96 7.57
N ASN A 198 -25.19 4.81 7.94
CA ASN A 198 -25.80 5.44 9.12
C ASN A 198 -25.03 5.10 10.41
N GLN A 199 -24.55 3.87 10.53
CA GLN A 199 -23.70 3.42 11.63
C GLN A 199 -22.22 3.85 11.51
N LYS A 200 -21.87 4.72 10.57
CA LYS A 200 -20.52 5.25 10.33
C LYS A 200 -19.45 4.15 10.10
N LYS A 201 -19.87 3.03 9.51
CA LYS A 201 -18.98 1.92 9.11
C LYS A 201 -18.37 2.14 7.74
N VAL A 202 -18.95 3.04 6.95
CA VAL A 202 -18.48 3.58 5.66
C VAL A 202 -18.52 5.10 5.74
N ARG A 203 -17.57 5.76 5.10
CA ARG A 203 -17.50 7.24 5.01
C ARG A 203 -18.48 7.73 3.95
N ASP A 204 -19.57 8.39 4.37
CA ASP A 204 -20.61 8.90 3.49
C ASP A 204 -20.06 9.92 2.47
N ASP A 205 -19.27 10.87 2.92
CA ASP A 205 -18.65 11.87 2.05
C ASP A 205 -17.80 11.24 0.93
N LEU A 206 -17.04 10.18 1.24
CA LEU A 206 -16.20 9.50 0.27
C LEU A 206 -17.01 8.61 -0.67
N ILE A 207 -18.09 7.95 -0.20
CA ILE A 207 -18.93 7.16 -1.10
C ILE A 207 -19.66 8.03 -2.09
N GLN A 208 -20.11 9.25 -1.72
CA GLN A 208 -20.70 10.20 -2.65
C GLN A 208 -19.69 10.65 -3.73
N ILE A 209 -18.44 10.88 -3.35
CA ILE A 209 -17.36 11.17 -4.29
C ILE A 209 -17.15 9.98 -5.23
N ALA A 210 -17.06 8.75 -4.70
CA ALA A 210 -16.87 7.55 -5.50
C ALA A 210 -18.03 7.35 -6.52
N LEU A 211 -19.27 7.59 -6.11
CA LEU A 211 -20.44 7.53 -6.98
C LEU A 211 -20.36 8.57 -8.10
N SER A 212 -20.00 9.81 -7.80
CA SER A 212 -19.88 10.89 -8.79
C SER A 212 -18.80 10.63 -9.84
N HIS A 213 -17.75 9.86 -9.50
CA HIS A 213 -16.69 9.46 -10.42
C HIS A 213 -16.91 8.08 -11.08
N GLY A 214 -18.05 7.43 -10.79
CA GLY A 214 -18.33 6.09 -11.30
C GLY A 214 -17.40 5.01 -10.73
N TYR A 215 -16.93 5.17 -9.48
CA TYR A 215 -16.11 4.22 -8.72
C TYR A 215 -16.94 3.38 -7.75
N ALA A 216 -18.24 3.61 -7.68
CA ALA A 216 -19.20 2.83 -6.92
C ALA A 216 -20.55 2.82 -7.62
N TYR A 217 -21.41 1.89 -7.22
CA TYR A 217 -22.78 1.73 -7.72
C TYR A 217 -23.76 1.89 -6.58
N LYS A 218 -24.95 2.40 -6.88
CA LYS A 218 -26.06 2.59 -5.95
C LYS A 218 -27.37 2.22 -6.61
N ALA A 219 -28.25 1.52 -5.90
CA ALA A 219 -29.61 1.22 -6.38
C ALA A 219 -30.59 1.03 -5.21
N ASP A 220 -31.89 1.09 -5.49
CA ASP A 220 -32.92 0.92 -4.46
C ASP A 220 -33.27 -0.56 -4.21
N THR A 221 -32.87 -1.46 -5.12
CA THR A 221 -33.02 -2.91 -4.96
C THR A 221 -31.69 -3.62 -5.17
N LEU A 222 -31.52 -4.81 -4.59
CA LEU A 222 -30.35 -5.66 -4.82
C LEU A 222 -30.28 -6.12 -6.27
N GLU A 223 -31.43 -6.36 -6.92
CA GLU A 223 -31.51 -6.74 -8.33
C GLU A 223 -30.98 -5.64 -9.24
N ASP A 224 -31.45 -4.41 -9.07
CA ASP A 224 -30.96 -3.27 -9.84
C ASP A 224 -29.49 -2.95 -9.56
N LEU A 225 -29.04 -3.20 -8.33
CA LEU A 225 -27.63 -3.07 -8.00
C LEU A 225 -26.77 -4.06 -8.77
N ALA A 226 -27.21 -5.33 -8.87
CA ALA A 226 -26.49 -6.35 -9.63
C ALA A 226 -26.39 -5.96 -11.11
N LYS A 227 -27.51 -5.51 -11.73
CA LYS A 227 -27.53 -5.01 -13.11
C LYS A 227 -26.57 -3.84 -13.31
N ALA A 228 -26.64 -2.83 -12.45
CA ALA A 228 -25.81 -1.64 -12.53
C ALA A 228 -24.29 -1.97 -12.41
N ALA A 229 -23.94 -2.90 -11.54
CA ALA A 229 -22.55 -3.32 -11.30
C ALA A 229 -22.06 -4.40 -12.28
N GLY A 230 -22.92 -4.97 -13.13
CA GLY A 230 -22.55 -6.06 -14.04
C GLY A 230 -22.27 -7.38 -13.32
N ILE A 231 -22.97 -7.65 -12.24
CA ILE A 231 -22.89 -8.89 -11.44
C ILE A 231 -24.01 -9.84 -11.90
N ASP A 232 -23.74 -11.14 -11.97
CA ASP A 232 -24.77 -12.14 -12.27
C ASP A 232 -25.91 -12.08 -11.24
N GLU A 233 -27.12 -11.76 -11.73
CA GLU A 233 -28.29 -11.48 -10.90
C GLU A 233 -28.71 -12.70 -10.09
N LYS A 234 -28.65 -13.92 -10.68
CA LYS A 234 -29.10 -15.15 -10.04
C LYS A 234 -28.14 -15.57 -8.91
N GLY A 235 -26.85 -15.58 -9.19
CA GLY A 235 -25.81 -15.88 -8.18
C GLY A 235 -25.82 -14.86 -7.04
N PHE A 236 -25.97 -13.58 -7.38
CA PHE A 236 -26.04 -12.50 -6.41
C PHE A 236 -27.26 -12.62 -5.49
N ALA A 237 -28.46 -12.84 -6.05
CA ALA A 237 -29.69 -13.00 -5.26
C ALA A 237 -29.59 -14.18 -4.29
N GLN A 238 -29.04 -15.33 -4.74
CA GLN A 238 -28.82 -16.48 -3.88
C GLN A 238 -27.82 -16.19 -2.75
N THR A 239 -26.71 -15.56 -3.09
CA THR A 239 -25.67 -15.17 -2.13
C THR A 239 -26.19 -14.22 -1.08
N MET A 240 -26.88 -13.13 -1.50
CA MET A 240 -27.42 -12.14 -0.58
C MET A 240 -28.52 -12.71 0.32
N LYS A 241 -29.36 -13.59 -0.19
CA LYS A 241 -30.36 -14.32 0.63
C LYS A 241 -29.68 -15.14 1.72
N ALA A 242 -28.67 -15.93 1.37
CA ALA A 242 -27.93 -16.77 2.33
C ALA A 242 -27.17 -15.90 3.35
N TYR A 243 -26.47 -14.84 2.88
CA TYR A 243 -25.75 -13.94 3.75
C TYR A 243 -26.67 -13.24 4.76
N ASN A 244 -27.80 -12.70 4.30
CA ASN A 244 -28.75 -11.99 5.16
C ASN A 244 -29.39 -12.92 6.20
N ALA A 245 -29.70 -14.17 5.84
CA ALA A 245 -30.20 -15.18 6.77
C ALA A 245 -29.14 -15.52 7.84
N ALA A 246 -27.89 -15.74 7.43
CA ALA A 246 -26.78 -16.01 8.34
C ALA A 246 -26.51 -14.83 9.29
N ALA A 247 -26.53 -13.60 8.77
CA ALA A 247 -26.33 -12.37 9.56
C ALA A 247 -27.46 -12.14 10.58
N ALA A 248 -28.70 -12.39 10.20
CA ALA A 248 -29.86 -12.29 11.11
C ALA A 248 -29.81 -13.34 12.21
N ALA A 249 -29.37 -14.56 11.89
CA ALA A 249 -29.22 -15.66 12.84
C ALA A 249 -27.91 -15.59 13.66
N GLN A 250 -26.96 -14.74 13.29
CA GLN A 250 -25.58 -14.71 13.81
C GLN A 250 -24.90 -16.09 13.73
N ASP A 251 -25.22 -16.87 12.69
CA ASP A 251 -24.68 -18.21 12.42
C ASP A 251 -24.22 -18.34 10.96
N THR A 252 -22.95 -18.65 10.77
CA THR A 252 -22.30 -18.70 9.46
C THR A 252 -22.22 -20.10 8.85
N LYS A 253 -22.72 -21.14 9.55
CA LYS A 253 -22.62 -22.53 9.11
C LYS A 253 -23.30 -22.82 7.76
N GLY A 254 -24.32 -22.04 7.38
CA GLY A 254 -25.03 -22.17 6.12
C GLY A 254 -24.42 -21.43 4.94
N LEU A 255 -23.31 -20.73 5.13
CA LEU A 255 -22.61 -20.00 4.06
C LEU A 255 -21.74 -20.97 3.25
N SER A 256 -21.73 -20.81 1.92
CA SER A 256 -20.87 -21.57 0.99
C SER A 256 -19.38 -21.40 1.31
N VAL A 257 -19.00 -20.20 1.76
CA VAL A 257 -17.68 -19.90 2.30
C VAL A 257 -17.89 -19.49 3.76
N PRO A 258 -17.32 -20.20 4.73
CA PRO A 258 -17.40 -19.85 6.14
C PRO A 258 -16.89 -18.44 6.40
N LYS A 259 -17.45 -17.78 7.42
CA LYS A 259 -17.03 -16.44 7.86
C LYS A 259 -16.85 -16.45 9.37
N ILE A 260 -15.68 -16.04 9.85
CA ILE A 260 -15.37 -16.07 11.30
C ILE A 260 -16.23 -15.09 12.08
N LEU A 261 -16.40 -13.88 11.53
CA LEU A 261 -17.22 -12.83 12.14
C LEU A 261 -18.26 -12.35 11.13
N ILE A 262 -19.53 -12.42 11.49
CA ILE A 262 -20.62 -11.84 10.70
C ILE A 262 -21.30 -10.74 11.51
N GLY A 263 -21.53 -9.61 10.87
CA GLY A 263 -22.18 -8.46 11.47
C GLY A 263 -23.66 -8.38 11.09
N MET A 264 -24.06 -7.27 10.52
CA MET A 264 -25.46 -6.97 10.22
C MET A 264 -25.87 -7.47 8.83
N PRO A 265 -27.16 -7.78 8.61
CA PRO A 265 -27.70 -8.07 7.30
C PRO A 265 -27.74 -6.81 6.42
N VAL A 266 -27.68 -6.99 5.11
CA VAL A 266 -27.77 -5.96 4.08
C VAL A 266 -29.20 -5.93 3.56
N THR A 267 -30.08 -5.10 4.17
CA THR A 267 -31.54 -5.14 3.92
C THR A 267 -32.19 -3.76 3.82
N LYS A 268 -31.47 -2.66 4.02
CA LYS A 268 -32.00 -1.30 4.08
C LYS A 268 -31.56 -0.47 2.87
N ALA A 269 -32.47 -0.31 1.93
CA ALA A 269 -32.23 0.53 0.76
C ALA A 269 -31.82 1.98 1.13
N PRO A 270 -31.07 2.67 0.27
CA PRO A 270 -30.43 2.17 -0.93
C PRO A 270 -29.23 1.23 -0.64
N PHE A 271 -28.92 0.39 -1.63
CA PHE A 271 -27.81 -0.56 -1.60
C PHE A 271 -26.63 -0.02 -2.40
N TYR A 272 -25.43 -0.45 -2.04
CA TYR A 272 -24.17 0.00 -2.63
C TYR A 272 -23.27 -1.18 -3.00
N ALA A 273 -22.56 -1.04 -4.11
CA ALA A 273 -21.48 -1.95 -4.51
C ALA A 273 -20.23 -1.15 -4.83
N VAL A 274 -19.15 -1.44 -4.13
CA VAL A 274 -17.83 -0.83 -4.36
C VAL A 274 -16.93 -1.87 -5.03
N PRO A 275 -16.52 -1.64 -6.29
CA PRO A 275 -15.59 -2.54 -6.97
C PRO A 275 -14.20 -2.46 -6.33
N LEU A 276 -13.63 -3.62 -6.06
CA LEU A 276 -12.33 -3.79 -5.42
C LEU A 276 -11.46 -4.72 -6.25
N THR A 277 -10.16 -4.50 -6.21
CA THR A 277 -9.14 -5.40 -6.76
C THR A 277 -7.96 -5.52 -5.81
N THR A 278 -7.12 -6.51 -6.04
CA THR A 278 -5.81 -6.57 -5.37
C THR A 278 -4.89 -5.51 -5.95
N THR A 279 -4.31 -4.70 -5.07
CA THR A 279 -3.35 -3.65 -5.43
C THR A 279 -2.01 -3.87 -4.73
N ILE A 280 -0.91 -3.55 -5.39
CA ILE A 280 0.41 -3.50 -4.75
C ILE A 280 0.45 -2.30 -3.81
N HIS A 281 0.81 -2.55 -2.54
CA HIS A 281 0.76 -1.50 -1.52
C HIS A 281 2.12 -1.16 -0.90
N HIS A 282 3.04 -2.12 -0.80
CA HIS A 282 4.37 -1.91 -0.24
C HIS A 282 5.31 -3.02 -0.71
N THR A 283 6.58 -2.70 -0.97
CA THR A 283 7.63 -3.68 -1.21
C THR A 283 8.42 -3.89 0.07
N MET A 284 8.59 -5.15 0.53
CA MET A 284 9.42 -5.47 1.68
C MET A 284 10.85 -5.82 1.30
N GLY A 285 11.06 -6.16 0.02
CA GLY A 285 12.38 -6.35 -0.55
C GLY A 285 13.04 -5.05 -0.97
N GLY A 286 14.36 -4.99 -0.89
CA GLY A 286 15.14 -3.81 -1.23
C GLY A 286 16.63 -4.00 -0.99
N LEU A 287 17.37 -2.92 -0.80
CA LEU A 287 18.79 -2.92 -0.50
C LEU A 287 19.08 -3.56 0.84
N ARG A 288 20.08 -4.43 0.89
CA ARG A 288 20.58 -4.96 2.15
C ARG A 288 21.34 -3.87 2.89
N ILE A 289 20.97 -3.65 4.17
CA ILE A 289 21.64 -2.70 5.06
C ILE A 289 22.05 -3.38 6.38
N ASN A 290 22.99 -2.74 7.10
CA ASN A 290 23.28 -3.09 8.48
C ASN A 290 22.52 -2.16 9.45
N GLU A 291 22.74 -2.35 10.76
CA GLU A 291 22.11 -1.54 11.83
C GLU A 291 22.48 -0.07 11.80
N LYS A 292 23.55 0.29 11.08
CA LYS A 292 24.01 1.66 10.82
C LYS A 292 23.47 2.24 9.50
N THR A 293 22.52 1.56 8.87
CA THR A 293 21.94 1.93 7.58
C THR A 293 22.92 2.00 6.40
N GLN A 294 24.15 1.48 6.58
CA GLN A 294 25.11 1.35 5.49
C GLN A 294 24.62 0.27 4.50
N VAL A 295 24.64 0.57 3.22
CA VAL A 295 24.31 -0.39 2.17
C VAL A 295 25.44 -1.41 2.03
N LEU A 296 25.09 -2.68 1.97
CA LEU A 296 26.05 -3.80 1.90
C LEU A 296 26.19 -4.33 0.47
N ASP A 297 27.39 -4.82 0.16
CA ASP A 297 27.66 -5.60 -1.05
C ASP A 297 27.23 -7.08 -0.89
N ASP A 298 27.42 -7.90 -1.92
CA ASP A 298 27.08 -9.34 -1.91
C ASP A 298 27.90 -10.15 -0.89
N LYS A 299 29.06 -9.62 -0.46
CA LYS A 299 29.92 -10.24 0.57
C LYS A 299 29.56 -9.80 1.97
N GLY A 300 28.61 -8.87 2.12
CA GLY A 300 28.20 -8.31 3.41
C GLY A 300 29.09 -7.16 3.89
N ASN A 301 29.97 -6.61 3.06
CA ASN A 301 30.77 -5.46 3.42
C ASN A 301 30.01 -4.15 3.11
N PRO A 302 30.13 -3.13 3.98
CA PRO A 302 29.58 -1.82 3.70
C PRO A 302 30.21 -1.17 2.44
N ILE A 303 29.38 -0.64 1.56
CA ILE A 303 29.84 0.20 0.43
C ILE A 303 30.16 1.58 0.99
N PRO A 304 31.44 2.03 0.95
CA PRO A 304 31.82 3.29 1.59
C PRO A 304 31.06 4.48 0.99
N GLY A 305 30.49 5.32 1.86
CA GLY A 305 29.77 6.51 1.47
C GLY A 305 28.31 6.26 1.01
N LEU A 306 27.79 5.03 1.09
CA LEU A 306 26.42 4.71 0.67
C LEU A 306 25.59 4.21 1.87
N PHE A 307 24.43 4.89 2.06
CA PHE A 307 23.45 4.61 3.10
C PHE A 307 22.05 4.48 2.48
N ALA A 308 21.13 3.78 3.14
CA ALA A 308 19.75 3.71 2.71
C ALA A 308 18.79 3.59 3.89
N ALA A 309 17.57 4.16 3.74
CA ALA A 309 16.51 4.09 4.74
C ALA A 309 15.12 4.10 4.09
N GLY A 310 14.15 3.50 4.77
CA GLY A 310 12.77 3.40 4.31
C GLY A 310 12.53 2.30 3.30
N GLU A 311 11.46 2.40 2.52
CA GLU A 311 10.97 1.31 1.66
C GLU A 311 11.96 0.82 0.58
N ILE A 312 13.01 1.57 0.30
CA ILE A 312 14.10 1.12 -0.58
C ILE A 312 14.94 -0.01 0.05
N THR A 313 14.85 -0.21 1.37
CA THR A 313 15.62 -1.22 2.11
C THR A 313 14.85 -2.52 2.26
N GLY A 314 15.56 -3.65 2.23
CA GLY A 314 15.02 -4.99 2.44
C GLY A 314 15.24 -5.49 3.87
N GLY A 315 14.48 -6.54 4.26
CA GLY A 315 14.69 -7.26 5.53
C GLY A 315 14.02 -6.68 6.76
N ILE A 316 13.56 -5.43 6.75
CA ILE A 316 13.01 -4.72 7.93
C ILE A 316 11.64 -5.29 8.35
N HIS A 317 10.76 -5.57 7.40
CA HIS A 317 9.37 -5.92 7.65
C HIS A 317 9.05 -7.41 7.51
N GLY A 318 10.04 -8.24 7.21
CA GLY A 318 9.84 -9.66 6.94
C GLY A 318 8.90 -9.89 5.73
N GLY A 319 8.09 -10.96 5.78
CA GLY A 319 7.25 -11.36 4.66
C GLY A 319 5.94 -10.56 4.49
N ASN A 320 5.48 -9.83 5.52
CA ASN A 320 4.22 -9.07 5.46
C ASN A 320 4.18 -7.98 6.53
N ARG A 321 4.18 -6.73 6.11
CA ARG A 321 4.22 -5.57 7.00
C ARG A 321 2.83 -5.29 7.61
N LEU A 322 2.77 -5.15 8.93
CA LEU A 322 1.57 -4.62 9.59
C LEU A 322 1.38 -3.14 9.21
N GLY A 323 0.14 -2.77 8.93
CA GLY A 323 -0.22 -1.39 8.55
C GLY A 323 0.34 -0.34 9.53
N ARG A 324 0.82 0.79 8.99
CA ARG A 324 1.41 1.94 9.71
C ARG A 324 2.86 1.76 10.21
N ASN A 325 3.38 0.53 10.33
CA ASN A 325 4.75 0.31 10.80
C ASN A 325 5.80 0.92 9.85
N ALA A 326 5.47 1.18 8.59
CA ALA A 326 6.35 1.93 7.69
C ALA A 326 6.71 3.31 8.24
N LEU A 327 5.78 4.02 8.93
CA LEU A 327 6.10 5.33 9.52
C LEU A 327 7.15 5.22 10.63
N THR A 328 7.09 4.18 11.45
CA THR A 328 8.09 3.91 12.49
C THR A 328 9.46 3.62 11.86
N ASP A 329 9.49 2.77 10.81
CA ASP A 329 10.67 2.48 10.02
C ASP A 329 11.32 3.76 9.48
N LEU A 330 10.55 4.59 8.76
CA LEU A 330 11.04 5.86 8.18
C LEU A 330 11.66 6.79 9.23
N LEU A 331 11.06 6.89 10.41
CA LEU A 331 11.54 7.76 11.48
C LEU A 331 12.80 7.20 12.13
N VAL A 332 12.84 5.91 12.42
CA VAL A 332 13.98 5.26 13.10
C VAL A 332 15.19 5.20 12.17
N PHE A 333 15.04 4.56 11.01
CA PHE A 333 16.19 4.36 10.11
C PHE A 333 16.60 5.66 9.41
N GLY A 334 15.67 6.58 9.12
CA GLY A 334 16.01 7.90 8.61
C GLY A 334 16.83 8.72 9.62
N HIS A 335 16.50 8.62 10.92
CA HIS A 335 17.28 9.27 11.99
C HIS A 335 18.67 8.66 12.11
N ILE A 336 18.79 7.32 12.13
CA ILE A 336 20.07 6.61 12.18
C ILE A 336 20.94 7.00 10.99
N ALA A 337 20.39 6.98 9.76
CA ALA A 337 21.12 7.38 8.57
C ALA A 337 21.69 8.81 8.68
N GLY A 338 20.89 9.75 9.20
CA GLY A 338 21.33 11.13 9.43
C GLY A 338 22.50 11.24 10.42
N LEU A 339 22.48 10.45 11.51
CA LEU A 339 23.57 10.43 12.50
C LEU A 339 24.84 9.79 11.92
N GLU A 340 24.70 8.65 11.25
CA GLU A 340 25.85 7.92 10.70
C GLU A 340 26.58 8.70 9.60
N VAL A 341 25.86 9.37 8.69
CA VAL A 341 26.53 10.19 7.66
C VAL A 341 27.30 11.38 8.25
N THR A 342 26.85 11.93 9.39
CA THR A 342 27.60 12.99 10.08
C THR A 342 28.83 12.47 10.79
N ALA A 343 28.79 11.29 11.36
CA ALA A 343 29.94 10.64 11.98
C ALA A 343 31.03 10.25 10.96
N HIS A 344 30.65 10.02 9.69
CA HIS A 344 31.57 9.62 8.60
C HIS A 344 31.96 10.80 7.69
N GLN A 345 31.93 12.01 8.18
CA GLN A 345 32.32 13.22 7.40
C GLN A 345 33.85 13.46 7.35
N ASN A 346 34.62 12.72 8.12
CA ASN A 346 36.10 12.87 8.20
C ASN A 346 36.80 11.91 7.24
#